data_b485382da757fd3793f4bc621a6f4e80
#
_entry.id   b485382da757fd3793f4bc621a6f4e80
#
_cell.length_a   1.000
_cell.length_b   1.000
_cell.length_c   1.000
_cell.angle_alpha   90.00
_cell.angle_beta   90.00
_cell.angle_gamma   90.00
#
_symmetry.space_group_name_H-M   'P 1'
#
loop_
_entity.id
_entity.type
_entity.pdbx_description
1 polymer ?
#
loop_
_entity_poly.entity_id
_entity_poly.type
_entity_poly.pdbx_seq_one_letter_code
_entity_poly.pdbx_strand_id
1 'polypeptide(L)'
;MEKNELNQTFEYIDLIRRKIDAARKEPEFSERLSERAQRTPASLQSHRDVLRIFARLIAYSQNAQATLVSGMLSKGIFETAFRNFELEQVRMLDPAAIEAMYWDAISAIRFKRKILAIISCAESLSSIQAKYGSFFELLERTGIPPILRSSADVERFWQGFDELLLVLKKEKMPFFKCTTSLLHFLLSVGYDCIKPDIIVMRVAKKGNMVPSEAGDENLRKVVRDIQFYSIDRQVKPSVVDLYFLIYGGQTGVRNLVHPWFYG
;
A
#
# COMPACT_ATOMS: atom_id res chain seq x y z
N MET A 1 3.85 -19.02 -17.37
CA MET A 1 4.97 -19.25 -16.42
C MET A 1 5.21 -20.74 -16.32
N GLU A 2 6.44 -21.17 -16.53
CA GLU A 2 6.77 -22.60 -16.42
C GLU A 2 6.65 -23.03 -14.96
N LYS A 3 6.09 -24.20 -14.72
CA LYS A 3 5.86 -24.76 -13.37
C LYS A 3 7.15 -24.83 -12.55
N ASN A 4 8.30 -24.99 -13.21
CA ASN A 4 9.62 -25.01 -12.57
C ASN A 4 10.04 -23.65 -12.00
N GLU A 5 9.78 -22.54 -12.69
CA GLU A 5 10.10 -21.19 -12.21
C GLU A 5 9.29 -20.83 -10.95
N LEU A 6 8.00 -21.19 -10.94
CA LEU A 6 7.14 -20.95 -9.81
C LEU A 6 7.59 -21.74 -8.58
N ASN A 7 7.99 -23.00 -8.76
CA ASN A 7 8.52 -23.82 -7.66
C ASN A 7 9.82 -23.24 -7.07
N GLN A 8 10.75 -22.76 -7.91
CA GLN A 8 11.98 -22.10 -7.45
C GLN A 8 11.66 -20.83 -6.64
N THR A 9 10.68 -20.06 -7.10
CA THR A 9 10.20 -18.88 -6.35
C THR A 9 9.65 -19.29 -4.98
N PHE A 10 8.85 -20.33 -4.90
CA PHE A 10 8.28 -20.82 -3.64
C PHE A 10 9.36 -21.31 -2.67
N GLU A 11 10.33 -22.07 -3.15
CA GLU A 11 11.48 -22.52 -2.34
C GLU A 11 12.29 -21.34 -1.81
N TYR A 12 12.46 -20.28 -2.61
CA TYR A 12 13.16 -19.08 -2.17
C TYR A 12 12.38 -18.32 -1.08
N ILE A 13 11.06 -18.18 -1.20
CA ILE A 13 10.23 -17.56 -0.18
C ILE A 13 10.27 -18.39 1.11
N ASP A 14 10.16 -19.72 1.01
CA ASP A 14 10.27 -20.63 2.15
C ASP A 14 11.64 -20.55 2.84
N LEU A 15 12.72 -20.36 2.06
CA LEU A 15 14.07 -20.13 2.60
C LEU A 15 14.14 -18.81 3.41
N ILE A 16 13.57 -17.73 2.88
CA ILE A 16 13.51 -16.43 3.58
C ILE A 16 12.78 -16.60 4.91
N ARG A 17 11.59 -17.21 4.88
CA ARG A 17 10.77 -17.43 6.08
C ARG A 17 11.55 -18.20 7.13
N ARG A 18 12.10 -19.37 6.79
CA ARG A 18 12.92 -20.17 7.71
C ARG A 18 14.09 -19.41 8.32
N LYS A 19 14.81 -18.60 7.53
CA LYS A 19 15.94 -17.79 8.02
C LYS A 19 15.48 -16.73 9.02
N ILE A 20 14.37 -16.04 8.72
CA ILE A 20 13.84 -15.00 9.60
C ILE A 20 13.27 -15.63 10.88
N ASP A 21 12.49 -16.71 10.77
CA ASP A 21 11.93 -17.41 11.94
C ASP A 21 13.02 -17.97 12.86
N ALA A 22 14.14 -18.41 12.31
CA ALA A 22 15.29 -18.85 13.10
C ALA A 22 16.01 -17.68 13.80
N ALA A 23 16.07 -16.50 13.16
CA ALA A 23 16.82 -15.34 13.64
C ALA A 23 15.98 -14.41 14.55
N ARG A 24 14.67 -14.40 14.40
CA ARG A 24 13.75 -13.50 15.10
C ARG A 24 12.91 -14.25 16.11
N LYS A 25 13.17 -13.98 17.38
CA LYS A 25 12.44 -14.59 18.51
C LYS A 25 11.74 -13.55 19.38
N GLU A 26 11.84 -12.29 19.02
CA GLU A 26 11.26 -11.19 19.78
C GLU A 26 9.73 -11.28 19.74
N PRO A 27 9.02 -11.05 20.87
CA PRO A 27 7.55 -11.05 20.94
C PRO A 27 6.90 -10.10 19.92
N GLU A 28 7.52 -8.95 19.70
CA GLU A 28 7.06 -7.93 18.76
C GLU A 28 7.03 -8.44 17.31
N PHE A 29 7.94 -9.35 16.94
CA PHE A 29 7.89 -9.97 15.62
C PHE A 29 6.70 -10.90 15.48
N SER A 30 6.45 -11.74 16.48
CA SER A 30 5.30 -12.65 16.52
C SER A 30 3.97 -11.89 16.51
N GLU A 31 3.88 -10.79 17.24
CA GLU A 31 2.73 -9.89 17.24
C GLU A 31 2.46 -9.33 15.85
N ARG A 32 3.51 -8.82 15.17
CA ARG A 32 3.38 -8.30 13.79
C ARG A 32 2.96 -9.35 12.78
N LEU A 33 3.47 -10.57 12.91
CA LEU A 33 3.02 -11.67 12.06
C LEU A 33 1.53 -11.95 12.28
N SER A 34 1.10 -11.99 13.54
CA SER A 34 -0.30 -12.22 13.90
C SER A 34 -1.22 -11.11 13.36
N GLU A 35 -0.86 -9.84 13.55
CA GLU A 35 -1.59 -8.69 12.99
C GLU A 35 -1.77 -8.81 11.48
N ARG A 36 -0.71 -9.18 10.76
CA ARG A 36 -0.77 -9.33 9.31
C ARG A 36 -1.56 -10.56 8.85
N ALA A 37 -1.47 -11.66 9.60
CA ALA A 37 -2.23 -12.87 9.31
C ALA A 37 -3.74 -12.71 9.54
N GLN A 38 -4.12 -11.92 10.54
CA GLN A 38 -5.52 -11.67 10.91
C GLN A 38 -6.16 -10.52 10.11
N ARG A 39 -5.40 -9.87 9.26
CA ARG A 39 -5.87 -8.71 8.53
C ARG A 39 -7.06 -9.02 7.64
N THR A 40 -8.12 -8.25 7.80
CA THR A 40 -9.35 -8.34 6.99
C THR A 40 -9.54 -7.07 6.16
N PRO A 41 -10.27 -7.16 5.04
CA PRO A 41 -10.62 -5.98 4.27
C PRO A 41 -11.34 -4.95 5.14
N ALA A 42 -10.86 -3.71 5.11
CA ALA A 42 -11.47 -2.61 5.84
C ALA A 42 -12.83 -2.27 5.23
N SER A 43 -13.82 -2.08 6.08
CA SER A 43 -15.09 -1.46 5.68
C SER A 43 -14.86 0.04 5.54
N LEU A 44 -14.60 0.48 4.32
CA LEU A 44 -14.54 1.91 4.00
C LEU A 44 -15.97 2.42 3.88
N GLN A 45 -16.35 3.42 4.67
CA GLN A 45 -17.72 3.90 4.76
C GLN A 45 -17.94 5.27 4.12
N SER A 46 -16.86 6.02 3.87
CA SER A 46 -16.96 7.37 3.37
C SER A 46 -15.77 7.78 2.50
N HIS A 47 -15.99 8.76 1.59
CA HIS A 47 -14.89 9.39 0.85
C HIS A 47 -13.84 10.03 1.78
N ARG A 48 -14.26 10.48 2.96
CA ARG A 48 -13.39 10.96 4.02
C ARG A 48 -12.37 9.91 4.44
N ASP A 49 -12.81 8.66 4.61
CA ASP A 49 -11.91 7.55 4.98
C ASP A 49 -10.91 7.27 3.87
N VAL A 50 -11.36 7.24 2.61
CA VAL A 50 -10.47 7.06 1.45
C VAL A 50 -9.46 8.19 1.36
N LEU A 51 -9.89 9.44 1.45
CA LEU A 51 -9.00 10.59 1.37
C LEU A 51 -7.99 10.60 2.53
N ARG A 52 -8.42 10.24 3.74
CA ARG A 52 -7.53 10.10 4.89
C ARG A 52 -6.46 9.05 4.66
N ILE A 53 -6.82 7.89 4.12
CA ILE A 53 -5.86 6.84 3.77
C ILE A 53 -4.91 7.34 2.69
N PHE A 54 -5.41 7.94 1.62
CA PHE A 54 -4.57 8.52 0.57
C PHE A 54 -3.58 9.54 1.12
N ALA A 55 -4.04 10.48 1.92
CA ALA A 55 -3.21 11.51 2.53
C ALA A 55 -2.11 10.91 3.41
N ARG A 56 -2.42 9.90 4.22
CA ARG A 56 -1.45 9.18 5.05
C ARG A 56 -0.42 8.44 4.19
N LEU A 57 -0.84 7.70 3.17
CA LEU A 57 0.08 7.02 2.26
C LEU A 57 1.00 7.99 1.52
N ILE A 58 0.48 9.14 1.10
CA ILE A 58 1.27 10.22 0.51
C ILE A 58 2.27 10.77 1.54
N ALA A 59 1.85 11.00 2.79
CA ALA A 59 2.74 11.50 3.84
C ALA A 59 3.97 10.61 4.04
N TYR A 60 3.79 9.30 4.10
CA TYR A 60 4.87 8.32 4.27
C TYR A 60 5.70 8.05 3.00
N SER A 61 5.28 8.52 1.84
CA SER A 61 5.95 8.23 0.57
C SER A 61 7.30 8.96 0.42
N GLN A 62 8.07 8.58 -0.61
CA GLN A 62 9.26 9.31 -1.06
C GLN A 62 10.31 9.54 0.05
N ASN A 63 10.69 8.46 0.76
CA ASN A 63 11.70 8.47 1.81
C ASN A 63 11.41 9.42 2.99
N ALA A 64 10.14 9.69 3.30
CA ALA A 64 9.79 10.34 4.56
C ALA A 64 10.16 9.40 5.73
N GLN A 65 10.66 9.98 6.82
CA GLN A 65 11.02 9.18 8.00
C GLN A 65 9.76 8.76 8.73
N ALA A 66 9.48 7.46 8.77
CA ALA A 66 8.24 6.90 9.31
C ALA A 66 7.97 7.35 10.77
N THR A 67 8.99 7.38 11.62
CA THR A 67 8.86 7.83 13.02
C THR A 67 8.43 9.28 13.14
N LEU A 68 8.99 10.18 12.30
CA LEU A 68 8.61 11.59 12.29
C LEU A 68 7.19 11.79 11.77
N VAL A 69 6.84 11.10 10.66
CA VAL A 69 5.47 11.16 10.11
C VAL A 69 4.46 10.65 11.13
N SER A 70 4.73 9.55 11.79
CA SER A 70 3.84 9.00 12.82
C SER A 70 3.69 9.94 14.01
N GLY A 71 4.78 10.53 14.49
CA GLY A 71 4.74 11.54 15.55
C GLY A 71 3.95 12.79 15.16
N MET A 72 3.98 13.19 13.88
CA MET A 72 3.14 14.27 13.35
C MET A 72 1.66 13.87 13.32
N LEU A 73 1.36 12.69 12.79
CA LEU A 73 -0.03 12.20 12.68
C LEU A 73 -0.70 12.04 14.06
N SER A 74 0.05 11.56 15.07
CA SER A 74 -0.49 11.37 16.42
C SER A 74 -0.89 12.69 17.13
N LYS A 75 -0.40 13.83 16.66
CA LYS A 75 -0.75 15.15 17.19
C LYS A 75 -2.04 15.74 16.62
N GLY A 76 -2.67 15.09 15.63
CA GLY A 76 -3.90 15.56 14.98
C GLY A 76 -3.75 16.85 14.14
N ILE A 77 -2.53 17.39 14.00
CA ILE A 77 -2.28 18.63 13.25
C ILE A 77 -2.50 18.40 11.75
N PHE A 78 -2.16 17.21 11.27
CA PHE A 78 -2.35 16.82 9.89
C PHE A 78 -3.84 16.78 9.50
N GLU A 79 -4.67 16.22 10.37
CA GLU A 79 -6.12 16.22 10.25
C GLU A 79 -6.68 17.65 10.26
N THR A 80 -6.19 18.51 11.15
CA THR A 80 -6.59 19.92 11.21
C THR A 80 -6.23 20.66 9.94
N ALA A 81 -4.99 20.51 9.44
CA ALA A 81 -4.52 21.16 8.22
C ALA A 81 -5.36 20.78 6.99
N PHE A 82 -5.80 19.53 6.91
CA PHE A 82 -6.64 19.01 5.82
C PHE A 82 -8.12 18.87 6.21
N ARG A 83 -8.64 19.71 7.10
CA ARG A 83 -10.07 19.83 7.45
C ARG A 83 -10.70 18.48 7.78
N ASN A 84 -10.02 17.66 8.56
CA ASN A 84 -10.43 16.29 8.91
C ASN A 84 -10.76 15.41 7.69
N PHE A 85 -10.19 15.74 6.54
CA PHE A 85 -10.40 15.06 5.26
C PHE A 85 -11.82 15.12 4.70
N GLU A 86 -12.60 16.13 5.13
CA GLU A 86 -13.91 16.39 4.51
C GLU A 86 -13.71 16.80 3.06
N LEU A 87 -14.20 15.98 2.12
CA LEU A 87 -13.89 16.04 0.70
C LEU A 87 -14.07 17.44 0.11
N GLU A 88 -15.27 18.02 0.32
CA GLU A 88 -15.62 19.34 -0.21
C GLU A 88 -14.79 20.47 0.41
N GLN A 89 -14.37 20.32 1.66
CA GLN A 89 -13.53 21.31 2.33
C GLN A 89 -12.09 21.20 1.85
N VAL A 90 -11.56 19.99 1.68
CA VAL A 90 -10.16 19.79 1.25
C VAL A 90 -9.95 20.28 -0.17
N ARG A 91 -10.89 20.03 -1.10
CA ARG A 91 -10.76 20.48 -2.50
C ARG A 91 -10.75 22.00 -2.66
N MET A 92 -11.25 22.75 -1.68
CA MET A 92 -11.29 24.21 -1.69
C MET A 92 -10.07 24.84 -1.00
N LEU A 93 -9.14 24.04 -0.47
CA LEU A 93 -7.94 24.55 0.18
C LEU A 93 -6.95 25.13 -0.85
N ASP A 94 -6.37 26.27 -0.47
CA ASP A 94 -5.20 26.80 -1.18
C ASP A 94 -3.93 26.12 -0.65
N PRO A 95 -3.16 25.41 -1.51
CA PRO A 95 -1.90 24.80 -1.09
C PRO A 95 -0.91 25.76 -0.46
N ALA A 96 -0.85 27.04 -0.95
CA ALA A 96 0.06 28.04 -0.42
C ALA A 96 -0.35 28.49 0.98
N ALA A 97 -1.66 28.61 1.25
CA ALA A 97 -2.16 28.93 2.57
C ALA A 97 -1.89 27.78 3.58
N ILE A 98 -2.07 26.52 3.17
CA ILE A 98 -1.70 25.38 4.01
C ILE A 98 -0.20 25.35 4.31
N GLU A 99 0.63 25.59 3.30
CA GLU A 99 2.07 25.69 3.49
C GLU A 99 2.43 26.80 4.48
N ALA A 100 1.90 27.99 4.29
CA ALA A 100 2.21 29.14 5.15
C ALA A 100 1.79 28.92 6.62
N MET A 101 0.64 28.29 6.87
CA MET A 101 0.11 28.10 8.20
C MET A 101 0.62 26.87 8.94
N TYR A 102 0.91 25.79 8.22
CA TYR A 102 1.12 24.47 8.85
C TYR A 102 2.46 23.83 8.51
N TRP A 103 3.29 24.39 7.59
CA TRP A 103 4.50 23.70 7.13
C TRP A 103 5.42 23.24 8.26
N ASP A 104 5.69 24.08 9.23
CA ASP A 104 6.58 23.74 10.34
C ASP A 104 6.07 22.54 11.15
N ALA A 105 4.75 22.42 11.27
CA ALA A 105 4.12 21.33 12.01
C ALA A 105 3.96 20.04 11.20
N ILE A 106 3.84 20.14 9.85
CA ILE A 106 3.67 18.98 8.98
C ILE A 106 4.90 18.67 8.12
N SER A 107 6.03 19.34 8.32
CA SER A 107 7.27 19.18 7.53
C SER A 107 7.84 17.74 7.53
N ALA A 108 7.39 16.90 8.47
CA ALA A 108 7.69 15.46 8.46
C ALA A 108 7.29 14.75 7.16
N ILE A 109 6.31 15.29 6.39
CA ILE A 109 5.98 14.78 5.06
C ILE A 109 7.11 15.01 4.04
N ARG A 110 8.12 15.81 4.34
CA ARG A 110 9.35 16.09 3.60
C ARG A 110 9.22 17.02 2.38
N PHE A 111 8.14 16.94 1.61
CA PHE A 111 8.00 17.70 0.36
C PHE A 111 6.68 18.46 0.31
N LYS A 112 6.74 19.79 0.10
CA LYS A 112 5.57 20.69 -0.01
C LYS A 112 4.59 20.27 -1.12
N ARG A 113 5.10 19.74 -2.24
CA ARG A 113 4.26 19.22 -3.35
C ARG A 113 3.25 18.13 -2.91
N LYS A 114 3.46 17.49 -1.76
CA LYS A 114 2.50 16.53 -1.20
C LYS A 114 1.21 17.20 -0.71
N ILE A 115 1.28 18.47 -0.28
CA ILE A 115 0.10 19.26 0.06
C ILE A 115 -0.80 19.35 -1.16
N LEU A 116 -0.27 19.81 -2.30
CA LEU A 116 -1.01 19.87 -3.55
C LEU A 116 -1.54 18.49 -3.97
N ALA A 117 -0.73 17.43 -3.82
CA ALA A 117 -1.16 16.07 -4.18
C ALA A 117 -2.36 15.60 -3.36
N ILE A 118 -2.42 15.91 -2.04
CA ILE A 118 -3.55 15.56 -1.18
C ILE A 118 -4.81 16.32 -1.60
N ILE A 119 -4.69 17.62 -1.87
CA ILE A 119 -5.82 18.44 -2.34
C ILE A 119 -6.33 17.92 -3.70
N SER A 120 -5.44 17.64 -4.64
CA SER A 120 -5.82 17.08 -5.94
C SER A 120 -6.39 15.65 -5.86
N CYS A 121 -6.07 14.87 -4.81
CA CYS A 121 -6.78 13.63 -4.53
C CYS A 121 -8.25 13.90 -4.19
N ALA A 122 -8.55 14.95 -3.43
CA ALA A 122 -9.93 15.31 -3.11
C ALA A 122 -10.71 15.74 -4.37
N GLU A 123 -10.08 16.51 -5.28
CA GLU A 123 -10.66 16.87 -6.58
C GLU A 123 -10.99 15.62 -7.42
N SER A 124 -10.04 14.69 -7.51
CA SER A 124 -10.23 13.44 -8.26
C SER A 124 -11.30 12.55 -7.64
N LEU A 125 -11.38 12.45 -6.30
CA LEU A 125 -12.43 11.72 -5.61
C LEU A 125 -13.81 12.33 -5.83
N SER A 126 -13.92 13.66 -5.83
CA SER A 126 -15.18 14.35 -6.16
C SER A 126 -15.61 14.07 -7.61
N SER A 127 -14.67 14.04 -8.56
CA SER A 127 -14.96 13.64 -9.95
C SER A 127 -15.41 12.19 -10.06
N ILE A 128 -14.78 11.27 -9.32
CA ILE A 128 -15.18 9.87 -9.24
C ILE A 128 -16.59 9.76 -8.65
N GLN A 129 -16.89 10.49 -7.59
CA GLN A 129 -18.22 10.52 -7.00
C GLN A 129 -19.30 10.94 -8.00
N ALA A 130 -19.04 12.00 -8.75
CA ALA A 130 -19.99 12.49 -9.73
C ALA A 130 -20.28 11.51 -10.90
N LYS A 131 -19.27 10.67 -11.27
CA LYS A 131 -19.35 9.78 -12.42
C LYS A 131 -19.73 8.34 -12.08
N TYR A 132 -19.33 7.87 -10.90
CA TYR A 132 -19.40 6.45 -10.53
C TYR A 132 -20.25 6.21 -9.27
N GLY A 133 -20.83 7.26 -8.67
CA GLY A 133 -21.59 7.21 -7.41
C GLY A 133 -20.68 7.35 -6.20
N SER A 134 -19.75 6.45 -6.01
CA SER A 134 -18.73 6.54 -4.96
C SER A 134 -17.45 5.82 -5.36
N PHE A 135 -16.36 6.08 -4.63
CA PHE A 135 -15.12 5.31 -4.80
C PHE A 135 -15.33 3.83 -4.45
N PHE A 136 -16.22 3.52 -3.51
CA PHE A 136 -16.51 2.13 -3.11
C PHE A 136 -17.27 1.41 -4.21
N GLU A 137 -18.30 2.04 -4.77
CA GLU A 137 -19.04 1.48 -5.91
C GLU A 137 -18.11 1.28 -7.12
N LEU A 138 -17.18 2.21 -7.36
CA LEU A 138 -16.15 2.01 -8.37
C LEU A 138 -15.31 0.77 -8.04
N LEU A 139 -14.82 0.64 -6.80
CA LEU A 139 -13.99 -0.48 -6.37
C LEU A 139 -14.74 -1.82 -6.48
N GLU A 140 -16.00 -1.86 -6.08
CA GLU A 140 -16.88 -3.04 -6.22
C GLU A 140 -17.10 -3.41 -7.69
N ARG A 141 -17.38 -2.44 -8.56
CA ARG A 141 -17.58 -2.67 -10.02
C ARG A 141 -16.37 -3.29 -10.69
N THR A 142 -15.15 -2.96 -10.26
CA THR A 142 -13.94 -3.58 -10.82
C THR A 142 -13.83 -5.07 -10.48
N GLY A 143 -14.60 -5.57 -9.53
CA GLY A 143 -14.62 -6.97 -9.14
C GLY A 143 -13.31 -7.49 -8.56
N ILE A 144 -12.41 -6.61 -8.08
CA ILE A 144 -11.17 -7.00 -7.42
C ILE A 144 -11.51 -7.83 -6.17
N PRO A 145 -11.17 -9.13 -6.11
CA PRO A 145 -11.42 -9.92 -4.91
C PRO A 145 -10.49 -9.47 -3.77
N PRO A 146 -11.04 -9.10 -2.61
CA PRO A 146 -10.21 -8.66 -1.49
C PRO A 146 -9.43 -9.83 -0.86
N ILE A 147 -9.94 -11.04 -0.95
CA ILE A 147 -9.34 -12.28 -0.45
C ILE A 147 -9.15 -13.24 -1.61
N LEU A 148 -7.95 -13.80 -1.74
CA LEU A 148 -7.60 -14.74 -2.81
C LEU A 148 -7.62 -16.17 -2.28
N ARG A 149 -8.39 -17.04 -2.95
CA ARG A 149 -8.53 -18.45 -2.57
C ARG A 149 -8.12 -19.41 -3.69
N SER A 150 -8.00 -18.89 -4.91
CA SER A 150 -7.73 -19.69 -6.11
C SER A 150 -6.91 -18.88 -7.12
N SER A 151 -6.31 -19.57 -8.09
CA SER A 151 -5.66 -18.94 -9.24
C SER A 151 -6.62 -18.07 -10.05
N ALA A 152 -7.90 -18.45 -10.14
CA ALA A 152 -8.92 -17.63 -10.80
C ALA A 152 -9.15 -16.31 -10.06
N ASP A 153 -9.01 -16.27 -8.74
CA ASP A 153 -9.08 -15.03 -7.98
C ASP A 153 -7.89 -14.11 -8.28
N VAL A 154 -6.70 -14.67 -8.48
CA VAL A 154 -5.52 -13.89 -8.88
C VAL A 154 -5.75 -13.24 -10.25
N GLU A 155 -6.26 -13.98 -11.21
CA GLU A 155 -6.57 -13.42 -12.53
C GLU A 155 -7.63 -12.34 -12.46
N ARG A 156 -8.72 -12.55 -11.71
CA ARG A 156 -9.76 -11.51 -11.47
C ARG A 156 -9.20 -10.29 -10.76
N PHE A 157 -8.29 -10.48 -9.79
CA PHE A 157 -7.63 -9.37 -9.11
C PHE A 157 -6.90 -8.47 -10.10
N TRP A 158 -6.13 -9.04 -11.01
CA TRP A 158 -5.35 -8.25 -11.96
C TRP A 158 -6.23 -7.60 -13.05
N GLN A 159 -7.29 -8.26 -13.48
CA GLN A 159 -8.27 -7.66 -14.41
C GLN A 159 -8.93 -6.42 -13.77
N GLY A 160 -9.46 -6.56 -12.57
CA GLY A 160 -10.09 -5.44 -11.87
C GLY A 160 -9.08 -4.35 -11.45
N PHE A 161 -7.84 -4.74 -11.12
CA PHE A 161 -6.77 -3.80 -10.85
C PHE A 161 -6.46 -2.91 -12.06
N ASP A 162 -6.39 -3.48 -13.24
CA ASP A 162 -6.14 -2.74 -14.48
C ASP A 162 -7.30 -1.79 -14.82
N GLU A 163 -8.53 -2.22 -14.61
CA GLU A 163 -9.71 -1.37 -14.77
C GLU A 163 -9.68 -0.18 -13.79
N LEU A 164 -9.44 -0.44 -12.51
CA LEU A 164 -9.31 0.62 -11.50
C LEU A 164 -8.18 1.58 -11.84
N LEU A 165 -7.01 1.06 -12.20
CA LEU A 165 -5.84 1.87 -12.57
C LEU A 165 -6.14 2.78 -13.78
N LEU A 166 -6.88 2.27 -14.77
CA LEU A 166 -7.29 3.04 -15.94
C LEU A 166 -8.21 4.19 -15.55
N VAL A 167 -9.20 3.94 -14.69
CA VAL A 167 -10.10 4.99 -14.18
C VAL A 167 -9.29 6.03 -13.40
N LEU A 168 -8.41 5.63 -12.49
CA LEU A 168 -7.60 6.57 -11.71
C LEU A 168 -6.68 7.42 -12.60
N LYS A 169 -6.14 6.86 -13.68
CA LYS A 169 -5.39 7.62 -14.70
C LYS A 169 -6.27 8.65 -15.42
N LYS A 170 -7.47 8.23 -15.84
CA LYS A 170 -8.44 9.10 -16.51
C LYS A 170 -8.89 10.27 -15.63
N GLU A 171 -9.12 10.00 -14.35
CA GLU A 171 -9.50 11.01 -13.35
C GLU A 171 -8.27 11.76 -12.78
N LYS A 172 -7.09 11.56 -13.36
CA LYS A 172 -5.82 12.24 -13.02
C LYS A 172 -5.43 12.11 -11.53
N MET A 173 -5.86 11.02 -10.89
CA MET A 173 -5.59 10.77 -9.46
C MET A 173 -4.09 10.86 -9.17
N PRO A 174 -3.63 11.76 -8.29
CA PRO A 174 -2.22 11.86 -7.94
C PRO A 174 -1.75 10.61 -7.20
N PHE A 175 -0.48 10.25 -7.34
CA PHE A 175 0.14 9.09 -6.72
C PHE A 175 -0.46 7.73 -7.14
N PHE A 176 -1.77 7.54 -6.99
CA PHE A 176 -2.44 6.23 -7.10
C PHE A 176 -2.73 5.79 -8.54
N LYS A 177 -2.21 6.52 -9.52
CA LYS A 177 -2.24 6.16 -10.95
C LYS A 177 -1.04 5.32 -11.40
N CYS A 178 -0.29 4.73 -10.48
CA CYS A 178 0.81 3.80 -10.76
C CYS A 178 0.67 2.53 -9.91
N THR A 179 1.19 1.42 -10.42
CA THR A 179 1.06 0.07 -9.85
C THR A 179 1.46 0.02 -8.38
N THR A 180 2.66 0.49 -8.03
CA THR A 180 3.16 0.43 -6.65
C THR A 180 2.26 1.15 -5.65
N SER A 181 1.80 2.37 -5.99
CA SER A 181 0.99 3.17 -5.06
C SER A 181 -0.43 2.63 -4.94
N LEU A 182 -1.01 2.14 -6.03
CA LEU A 182 -2.34 1.54 -5.99
C LEU A 182 -2.33 0.22 -5.20
N LEU A 183 -1.32 -0.64 -5.41
CA LEU A 183 -1.13 -1.85 -4.60
C LEU A 183 -0.89 -1.50 -3.12
N HIS A 184 -0.17 -0.42 -2.81
CA HIS A 184 -0.01 0.03 -1.44
C HIS A 184 -1.34 0.46 -0.80
N PHE A 185 -2.20 1.14 -1.56
CA PHE A 185 -3.55 1.47 -1.10
C PHE A 185 -4.38 0.18 -0.87
N LEU A 186 -4.45 -0.72 -1.84
CA LEU A 186 -5.20 -1.99 -1.69
C LEU A 186 -4.68 -2.81 -0.51
N LEU A 187 -3.36 -2.93 -0.36
CA LEU A 187 -2.74 -3.53 0.82
C LEU A 187 -3.17 -2.80 2.09
N SER A 188 -3.21 -1.47 2.12
CA SER A 188 -3.58 -0.69 3.32
C SER A 188 -5.03 -0.91 3.75
N VAL A 189 -5.91 -1.22 2.83
CA VAL A 189 -7.32 -1.56 3.09
C VAL A 189 -7.60 -3.06 3.17
N GLY A 190 -6.56 -3.89 3.28
CA GLY A 190 -6.69 -5.30 3.63
C GLY A 190 -6.87 -6.27 2.46
N TYR A 191 -6.65 -5.84 1.22
CA TYR A 191 -6.66 -6.73 0.07
C TYR A 191 -5.43 -7.65 0.06
N ASP A 192 -5.59 -8.86 -0.45
CA ASP A 192 -4.54 -9.87 -0.55
C ASP A 192 -3.52 -9.53 -1.67
N CYS A 193 -2.68 -8.55 -1.40
CA CYS A 193 -1.56 -8.14 -2.23
C CYS A 193 -0.37 -7.70 -1.37
N ILE A 194 0.70 -7.28 -2.01
CA ILE A 194 1.87 -6.66 -1.39
C ILE A 194 2.18 -5.32 -2.05
N LYS A 195 3.00 -4.52 -1.40
CA LYS A 195 3.58 -3.32 -2.00
C LYS A 195 4.93 -3.65 -2.62
N PRO A 196 5.07 -3.70 -3.97
CA PRO A 196 6.36 -3.96 -4.62
C PRO A 196 7.25 -2.70 -4.58
N ASP A 197 7.76 -2.36 -3.38
CA ASP A 197 8.70 -1.24 -3.23
C ASP A 197 10.15 -1.69 -3.49
N ILE A 198 11.08 -0.74 -3.42
CA ILE A 198 12.49 -0.98 -3.73
C ILE A 198 13.11 -2.12 -2.89
N ILE A 199 12.66 -2.31 -1.65
CA ILE A 199 13.18 -3.37 -0.77
C ILE A 199 12.66 -4.72 -1.23
N VAL A 200 11.35 -4.83 -1.44
CA VAL A 200 10.71 -6.04 -1.96
C VAL A 200 11.30 -6.44 -3.31
N MET A 201 11.46 -5.47 -4.21
CA MET A 201 12.00 -5.74 -5.55
C MET A 201 13.47 -6.16 -5.53
N ARG A 202 14.28 -5.59 -4.62
CA ARG A 202 15.66 -6.02 -4.42
C ARG A 202 15.75 -7.46 -3.92
N VAL A 203 14.89 -7.84 -2.99
CA VAL A 203 14.80 -9.22 -2.49
C VAL A 203 14.37 -10.17 -3.60
N ALA A 204 13.36 -9.80 -4.37
CA ALA A 204 12.87 -10.60 -5.49
C ALA A 204 13.94 -10.80 -6.58
N LYS A 205 14.68 -9.75 -6.95
CA LYS A 205 15.80 -9.86 -7.89
C LYS A 205 16.90 -10.77 -7.37
N LYS A 206 17.27 -10.65 -6.07
CA LYS A 206 18.27 -11.51 -5.44
C LYS A 206 17.87 -12.99 -5.48
N GLY A 207 16.58 -13.30 -5.44
CA GLY A 207 16.03 -14.64 -5.56
C GLY A 207 15.75 -15.08 -7.00
N ASN A 208 16.19 -14.33 -7.99
CA ASN A 208 15.94 -14.58 -9.41
C ASN A 208 14.43 -14.68 -9.78
N MET A 209 13.53 -14.11 -8.97
CA MET A 209 12.12 -14.04 -9.30
C MET A 209 11.87 -13.11 -10.50
N VAL A 210 12.70 -12.08 -10.63
CA VAL A 210 12.67 -11.09 -11.72
C VAL A 210 14.09 -10.69 -12.13
N PRO A 211 14.29 -10.34 -13.42
CA PRO A 211 15.61 -9.92 -13.92
C PRO A 211 15.99 -8.49 -13.46
N SER A 212 15.03 -7.66 -13.10
CA SER A 212 15.24 -6.25 -12.73
C SER A 212 14.35 -5.81 -11.56
N GLU A 213 14.86 -4.87 -10.76
CA GLU A 213 14.10 -4.23 -9.68
C GLU A 213 13.06 -3.22 -10.22
N ALA A 214 13.17 -2.82 -11.48
CA ALA A 214 12.33 -1.82 -12.12
C ALA A 214 11.49 -2.44 -13.26
N GLY A 215 10.48 -1.68 -13.68
CA GLY A 215 9.55 -2.07 -14.74
C GLY A 215 8.24 -2.62 -14.21
N ASP A 216 7.12 -2.14 -14.78
CA ASP A 216 5.77 -2.51 -14.32
C ASP A 216 5.50 -4.01 -14.40
N GLU A 217 6.01 -4.66 -15.45
CA GLU A 217 5.94 -6.12 -15.63
C GLU A 217 6.59 -6.88 -14.48
N ASN A 218 7.81 -6.48 -14.08
CA ASN A 218 8.53 -7.10 -12.97
C ASN A 218 7.80 -6.89 -11.64
N LEU A 219 7.29 -5.67 -11.39
CA LEU A 219 6.49 -5.37 -10.20
C LEU A 219 5.27 -6.29 -10.12
N ARG A 220 4.52 -6.40 -11.20
CA ARG A 220 3.32 -7.25 -11.30
C ARG A 220 3.65 -8.72 -11.13
N LYS A 221 4.75 -9.19 -11.77
CA LYS A 221 5.20 -10.57 -11.63
C LYS A 221 5.47 -10.94 -10.18
N VAL A 222 6.25 -10.13 -9.46
CA VAL A 222 6.56 -10.38 -8.04
C VAL A 222 5.30 -10.47 -7.19
N VAL A 223 4.36 -9.54 -7.37
CA VAL A 223 3.10 -9.55 -6.60
C VAL A 223 2.28 -10.78 -6.94
N ARG A 224 2.14 -11.14 -8.21
CA ARG A 224 1.40 -12.32 -8.68
C ARG A 224 2.01 -13.62 -8.14
N ASP A 225 3.33 -13.74 -8.19
CA ASP A 225 4.04 -14.93 -7.68
C ASP A 225 3.82 -15.10 -6.17
N ILE A 226 3.85 -13.99 -5.41
CA ILE A 226 3.55 -14.01 -3.98
C ILE A 226 2.08 -14.32 -3.71
N GLN A 227 1.15 -13.87 -4.54
CA GLN A 227 -0.26 -14.24 -4.45
C GLN A 227 -0.46 -15.76 -4.66
N PHE A 228 0.18 -16.34 -5.68
CA PHE A 228 0.14 -17.81 -5.89
C PHE A 228 0.78 -18.58 -4.74
N TYR A 229 1.95 -18.13 -4.26
CA TYR A 229 2.58 -18.70 -3.07
C TYR A 229 1.65 -18.66 -1.85
N SER A 230 0.98 -17.53 -1.66
CA SER A 230 0.09 -17.32 -0.52
C SER A 230 -1.11 -18.28 -0.52
N ILE A 231 -1.67 -18.55 -1.69
CA ILE A 231 -2.74 -19.52 -1.88
C ILE A 231 -2.23 -20.93 -1.59
N ASP A 232 -1.09 -21.31 -2.16
CA ASP A 232 -0.51 -22.64 -2.00
C ASP A 232 -0.12 -22.95 -0.55
N ARG A 233 0.50 -21.99 0.14
CA ARG A 233 0.94 -22.13 1.53
C ARG A 233 -0.09 -21.70 2.57
N GLN A 234 -1.28 -21.29 2.17
CA GLN A 234 -2.34 -20.78 3.04
C GLN A 234 -1.86 -19.67 4.00
N VAL A 235 -1.09 -18.73 3.47
CA VAL A 235 -0.53 -17.58 4.20
C VAL A 235 -0.93 -16.28 3.53
N LYS A 236 -1.23 -15.24 4.30
CA LYS A 236 -1.55 -13.92 3.73
C LYS A 236 -0.36 -13.32 2.96
N PRO A 237 -0.58 -12.69 1.78
CA PRO A 237 0.47 -11.94 1.10
C PRO A 237 1.14 -10.88 1.98
N SER A 238 0.37 -10.22 2.85
CA SER A 238 0.87 -9.24 3.83
C SER A 238 1.90 -9.82 4.82
N VAL A 239 1.80 -11.11 5.14
CA VAL A 239 2.79 -11.84 5.95
C VAL A 239 4.09 -12.01 5.15
N VAL A 240 3.99 -12.43 3.90
CA VAL A 240 5.15 -12.58 3.00
C VAL A 240 5.86 -11.23 2.80
N ASP A 241 5.09 -10.14 2.62
CA ASP A 241 5.61 -8.78 2.55
C ASP A 241 6.49 -8.43 3.77
N LEU A 242 6.07 -8.78 4.97
CA LEU A 242 6.86 -8.56 6.19
C LEU A 242 8.19 -9.30 6.14
N TYR A 243 8.18 -10.57 5.75
CA TYR A 243 9.42 -11.36 5.62
C TYR A 243 10.38 -10.75 4.60
N PHE A 244 9.88 -10.27 3.46
CA PHE A 244 10.70 -9.61 2.45
C PHE A 244 11.31 -8.29 2.96
N LEU A 245 10.53 -7.48 3.67
CA LEU A 245 11.01 -6.23 4.28
C LEU A 245 12.15 -6.49 5.28
N ILE A 246 11.99 -7.48 6.14
CA ILE A 246 13.03 -7.85 7.13
C ILE A 246 14.26 -8.39 6.43
N TYR A 247 14.11 -9.33 5.52
CA TYR A 247 15.22 -9.93 4.78
C TYR A 247 15.98 -8.90 3.94
N GLY A 248 15.28 -7.91 3.40
CA GLY A 248 15.84 -6.84 2.58
C GLY A 248 16.61 -5.76 3.33
N GLY A 249 16.71 -5.86 4.66
CA GLY A 249 17.57 -4.97 5.47
C GLY A 249 16.84 -3.92 6.29
N GLN A 250 15.54 -4.01 6.45
CA GLN A 250 14.85 -3.29 7.51
C GLN A 250 15.15 -4.00 8.85
N THR A 251 16.20 -3.58 9.49
CA THR A 251 16.89 -4.34 10.55
C THR A 251 16.22 -4.29 11.93
N GLY A 252 15.19 -3.50 12.13
CA GLY A 252 14.51 -3.41 13.41
C GLY A 252 13.02 -3.66 13.30
N VAL A 253 12.48 -4.55 14.09
CA VAL A 253 11.02 -4.70 14.26
C VAL A 253 10.38 -3.34 14.62
N ARG A 254 11.10 -2.51 15.39
CA ARG A 254 10.69 -1.13 15.72
C ARG A 254 10.63 -0.19 14.52
N ASN A 255 11.41 -0.46 13.45
CA ASN A 255 11.44 0.33 12.22
C ASN A 255 10.41 -0.18 11.19
N LEU A 256 9.82 -1.35 11.43
CA LEU A 256 9.06 -2.04 10.41
C LEU A 256 7.64 -1.56 10.30
N VAL A 257 7.05 -1.06 11.34
CA VAL A 257 5.70 -0.53 11.23
C VAL A 257 5.30 0.26 12.46
N HIS A 258 4.98 1.48 12.27
CA HIS A 258 4.12 2.18 13.21
C HIS A 258 2.70 1.57 13.10
N PRO A 259 1.99 1.36 14.23
CA PRO A 259 0.63 0.79 14.24
C PRO A 259 -0.35 1.48 13.29
N TRP A 260 -0.07 2.70 12.89
CA TRP A 260 -0.89 3.55 12.04
C TRP A 260 -0.83 3.26 10.53
N PHE A 261 0.06 2.38 10.07
CA PHE A 261 0.05 1.98 8.67
C PHE A 261 -1.14 1.09 8.33
N TYR A 262 -1.74 0.51 9.35
CA TYR A 262 -2.71 -0.56 9.19
C TYR A 262 -3.85 -0.52 10.23
N GLY A 263 -4.03 0.56 10.92
CA GLY A 263 -5.16 0.77 11.83
C GLY A 263 -6.21 1.68 11.23
#